data_d2db6589132a9332dbdd6200ae7a3f4d
#
_entry.id   d2db6589132a9332dbdd6200ae7a3f4d
#
_cell.length_a   1.000
_cell.length_b   1.000
_cell.length_c   1.000
_cell.angle_alpha   90.00
_cell.angle_beta   90.00
_cell.angle_gamma   90.00
#
_symmetry.space_group_name_H-M   'P 1'
#
loop_
_entity.id
_entity.type
_entity.pdbx_description
1 polymer ?
#
loop_
_entity_poly.entity_id
_entity_poly.type
_entity_poly.pdbx_seq_one_letter_code
_entity_poly.pdbx_strand_id
1 'polypeptide(L)'
;MTTLIIRAPLHRETELAWVSSVIFDHWLGLDYRLETHEQSCVEVHVGQKYVRWKDIFLAKADRCWLQPESLPSRDTSLWETPDDALRTSVGQTHLAQIFGDGHFDARSDAVHLPIDITGSIFFLLTRYEEAICGAVLDKHGRFPGRSTVAHRAGLALRPLVDEWVELLWWSLKKMAPQLQRK
;
A
#
# COMPACT_ATOMS: atom_id res chain seq x y z
N MET A 1 5.69 -24.39 7.23
CA MET A 1 5.01 -23.08 7.01
C MET A 1 5.63 -22.49 5.75
N THR A 2 4.82 -21.83 4.92
CA THR A 2 5.33 -21.21 3.69
C THR A 2 5.89 -19.84 4.03
N THR A 3 7.19 -19.63 3.91
CA THR A 3 7.83 -18.33 4.08
C THR A 3 7.72 -17.55 2.78
N LEU A 4 7.18 -16.32 2.83
CA LEU A 4 7.16 -15.40 1.71
C LEU A 4 8.54 -14.79 1.47
N ILE A 5 8.84 -14.43 0.21
CA ILE A 5 10.00 -13.61 -0.11
C ILE A 5 9.49 -12.30 -0.65
N ILE A 6 9.78 -11.22 0.06
CA ILE A 6 9.43 -9.86 -0.37
C ILE A 6 10.67 -9.25 -1.01
N ARG A 7 10.62 -8.99 -2.30
CA ARG A 7 11.67 -8.31 -3.05
C ARG A 7 11.29 -6.87 -3.29
N ALA A 8 12.19 -5.97 -2.96
CA ALA A 8 11.92 -4.54 -3.06
C ALA A 8 13.18 -3.75 -3.43
N PRO A 9 13.02 -2.50 -3.94
CA PRO A 9 14.15 -1.63 -4.27
C PRO A 9 15.04 -1.32 -3.07
N LEU A 10 16.33 -1.12 -3.32
CA LEU A 10 17.33 -0.76 -2.32
C LEU A 10 17.26 0.75 -1.98
N HIS A 11 16.12 1.19 -1.51
CA HIS A 11 15.96 2.54 -0.95
C HIS A 11 14.89 2.52 0.13
N ARG A 12 14.99 3.44 1.10
CA ARG A 12 14.06 3.50 2.24
C ARG A 12 13.93 2.15 2.98
N GLU A 13 15.04 1.47 3.19
CA GLU A 13 15.04 0.12 3.80
C GLU A 13 14.37 0.10 5.17
N THR A 14 14.56 1.12 5.99
CA THR A 14 13.96 1.22 7.32
C THR A 14 12.44 1.36 7.23
N GLU A 15 11.97 2.24 6.36
CA GLU A 15 10.55 2.48 6.12
C GLU A 15 9.88 1.25 5.52
N LEU A 16 10.53 0.63 4.55
CA LEU A 16 10.06 -0.60 3.93
C LEU A 16 10.00 -1.76 4.93
N ALA A 17 11.03 -1.97 5.73
CA ALA A 17 11.07 -3.00 6.76
C ALA A 17 9.94 -2.80 7.78
N TRP A 18 9.74 -1.55 8.21
CA TRP A 18 8.66 -1.23 9.15
C TRP A 18 7.28 -1.52 8.56
N VAL A 19 6.96 -1.00 7.37
CA VAL A 19 5.63 -1.21 6.77
C VAL A 19 5.40 -2.67 6.40
N SER A 20 6.44 -3.40 5.98
CA SER A 20 6.36 -4.84 5.74
C SER A 20 6.04 -5.62 7.01
N SER A 21 6.68 -5.28 8.14
CA SER A 21 6.35 -5.88 9.44
C SER A 21 4.89 -5.63 9.83
N VAL A 22 4.40 -4.42 9.65
CA VAL A 22 2.99 -4.09 9.93
C VAL A 22 2.05 -4.94 9.09
N ILE A 23 2.29 -5.04 7.78
CA ILE A 23 1.40 -5.76 6.86
C ILE A 23 1.49 -7.27 7.06
N PHE A 24 2.70 -7.83 6.97
CA PHE A 24 2.87 -9.28 6.85
C PHE A 24 2.91 -9.98 8.20
N ASP A 25 3.57 -9.41 9.21
CA ASP A 25 3.67 -10.00 10.53
C ASP A 25 2.44 -9.67 11.38
N HIS A 26 2.10 -8.40 11.58
CA HIS A 26 1.04 -8.01 12.51
C HIS A 26 -0.37 -8.28 11.97
N TRP A 27 -0.65 -7.95 10.70
CA TRP A 27 -2.01 -8.06 10.17
C TRP A 27 -2.30 -9.37 9.46
N LEU A 28 -1.34 -9.89 8.68
CA LEU A 28 -1.54 -11.14 7.96
C LEU A 28 -1.01 -12.37 8.72
N GLY A 29 -0.13 -12.18 9.71
CA GLY A 29 0.49 -13.26 10.48
C GLY A 29 1.30 -14.22 9.61
N LEU A 30 1.99 -13.72 8.59
CA LEU A 30 2.74 -14.49 7.62
C LEU A 30 4.26 -14.36 7.86
N ASP A 31 4.95 -15.48 7.86
CA ASP A 31 6.41 -15.46 7.91
C ASP A 31 6.99 -15.00 6.57
N TYR A 32 7.95 -14.07 6.60
CA TYR A 32 8.56 -13.52 5.39
C TYR A 32 10.04 -13.21 5.56
N ARG A 33 10.74 -12.99 4.44
CA ARG A 33 12.10 -12.44 4.37
C ARG A 33 12.10 -11.30 3.37
N LEU A 34 12.85 -10.23 3.67
CA LEU A 34 13.12 -9.14 2.75
C LEU A 34 14.38 -9.44 1.94
N GLU A 35 14.30 -9.24 0.64
CA GLU A 35 15.41 -9.28 -0.31
C GLU A 35 15.37 -7.99 -1.15
N THR A 36 16.53 -7.53 -1.58
CA THR A 36 16.63 -6.32 -2.41
C THR A 36 16.81 -6.67 -3.88
N HIS A 37 16.33 -5.78 -4.77
CA HIS A 37 16.55 -5.84 -6.21
C HIS A 37 16.59 -4.43 -6.82
N GLU A 38 16.96 -4.32 -8.09
CA GLU A 38 17.14 -3.03 -8.79
C GLU A 38 15.86 -2.50 -9.47
N GLN A 39 14.77 -3.26 -9.47
CA GLN A 39 13.52 -2.86 -10.13
C GLN A 39 12.72 -1.88 -9.26
N SER A 40 11.96 -0.97 -9.88
CA SER A 40 11.11 0.00 -9.19
C SER A 40 9.73 -0.59 -8.82
N CYS A 41 9.73 -1.77 -8.22
CA CYS A 41 8.50 -2.43 -7.78
C CYS A 41 8.76 -3.26 -6.51
N VAL A 42 7.71 -3.55 -5.79
CA VAL A 42 7.72 -4.53 -4.70
C VAL A 42 7.06 -5.81 -5.21
N GLU A 43 7.70 -6.95 -4.96
CA GLU A 43 7.19 -8.27 -5.31
C GLU A 43 7.09 -9.15 -4.06
N VAL A 44 5.96 -9.83 -3.91
CA VAL A 44 5.74 -10.83 -2.85
C VAL A 44 5.66 -12.21 -3.47
N HIS A 45 6.71 -12.98 -3.32
CA HIS A 45 6.84 -14.31 -3.91
C HIS A 45 6.31 -15.40 -2.98
N VAL A 46 5.55 -16.34 -3.57
CA VAL A 46 5.14 -17.60 -2.96
C VAL A 46 5.58 -18.73 -3.90
N GLY A 47 6.75 -19.28 -3.64
CA GLY A 47 7.42 -20.16 -4.60
C GLY A 47 7.78 -19.43 -5.88
N GLN A 48 7.28 -19.92 -7.03
CA GLN A 48 7.53 -19.29 -8.33
C GLN A 48 6.47 -18.26 -8.73
N LYS A 49 5.38 -18.14 -7.97
CA LYS A 49 4.32 -17.18 -8.22
C LYS A 49 4.52 -15.93 -7.37
N TYR A 50 3.99 -14.80 -7.83
CA TYR A 50 4.16 -13.55 -7.11
C TYR A 50 2.99 -12.57 -7.29
N VAL A 51 2.87 -11.66 -6.32
CA VAL A 51 2.06 -10.45 -6.39
C VAL A 51 3.00 -9.27 -6.45
N ARG A 52 2.77 -8.30 -7.34
CA ARG A 52 3.63 -7.12 -7.43
C ARG A 52 2.85 -5.83 -7.61
N TRP A 53 3.46 -4.73 -7.21
CA TRP A 53 3.01 -3.37 -7.47
C TRP A 53 4.21 -2.46 -7.68
N LYS A 54 3.97 -1.33 -8.33
CA LYS A 54 5.00 -0.31 -8.54
C LYS A 54 5.28 0.42 -7.23
N ASP A 55 6.53 0.56 -6.87
CA ASP A 55 6.94 1.43 -5.77
C ASP A 55 6.97 2.89 -6.28
N ILE A 56 6.08 3.70 -5.76
CA ILE A 56 5.92 5.11 -6.17
C ILE A 56 6.27 6.06 -5.04
N PHE A 57 5.80 5.75 -3.83
CA PHE A 57 5.98 6.66 -2.72
C PHE A 57 7.36 6.53 -2.08
N LEU A 58 7.77 5.30 -1.73
CA LEU A 58 9.07 5.07 -1.12
C LEU A 58 10.21 5.31 -2.12
N ALA A 59 9.97 5.15 -3.42
CA ALA A 59 10.91 5.46 -4.50
C ALA A 59 11.18 6.96 -4.72
N LYS A 60 10.49 7.86 -4.00
CA LYS A 60 10.71 9.31 -4.17
C LYS A 60 12.13 9.69 -3.78
N ALA A 61 12.76 10.53 -4.61
CA ALA A 61 14.12 11.02 -4.37
C ALA A 61 14.23 11.72 -3.00
N ASP A 62 15.39 11.63 -2.36
CA ASP A 62 15.64 12.21 -1.02
C ASP A 62 15.32 13.70 -0.94
N ARG A 63 15.60 14.45 -2.01
CA ARG A 63 15.27 15.88 -2.10
C ARG A 63 13.76 16.17 -2.04
N CYS A 64 12.91 15.20 -2.37
CA CYS A 64 11.45 15.33 -2.32
C CYS A 64 10.88 14.80 -1.00
N TRP A 65 11.67 14.07 -0.21
CA TRP A 65 11.21 13.46 1.03
C TRP A 65 10.88 14.53 2.07
N LEU A 66 9.70 14.42 2.68
CA LEU A 66 9.13 15.44 3.59
C LEU A 66 8.97 16.84 2.95
N GLN A 67 8.82 16.88 1.61
CA GLN A 67 8.54 18.11 0.88
C GLN A 67 7.15 18.02 0.23
N PRO A 68 6.52 19.16 -0.12
CA PRO A 68 5.20 19.19 -0.79
C PRO A 68 5.12 18.31 -2.04
N GLU A 69 6.23 18.14 -2.77
CA GLU A 69 6.32 17.32 -3.97
C GLU A 69 6.17 15.82 -3.68
N SER A 70 6.33 15.41 -2.43
CA SER A 70 6.10 14.01 -2.02
C SER A 70 4.63 13.69 -1.75
N LEU A 71 3.78 14.70 -1.58
CA LEU A 71 2.36 14.49 -1.39
C LEU A 71 1.72 13.86 -2.64
N PRO A 72 0.65 13.10 -2.50
CA PRO A 72 -0.09 12.60 -3.65
C PRO A 72 -0.75 13.74 -4.42
N SER A 73 -1.10 13.50 -5.68
CA SER A 73 -1.91 14.43 -6.46
C SER A 73 -3.22 14.75 -5.70
N ARG A 74 -3.79 15.93 -5.96
CA ARG A 74 -5.05 16.33 -5.31
C ARG A 74 -6.23 15.42 -5.66
N ASP A 75 -6.16 14.79 -6.83
CA ASP A 75 -7.20 13.90 -7.34
C ASP A 75 -6.82 12.45 -7.02
N THR A 76 -7.39 11.93 -5.94
CA THR A 76 -7.32 10.51 -5.64
C THR A 76 -8.19 9.77 -6.65
N SER A 77 -7.60 8.89 -7.44
CA SER A 77 -8.35 8.04 -8.36
C SER A 77 -9.02 6.87 -7.62
N LEU A 78 -10.11 6.38 -8.21
CA LEU A 78 -10.80 5.18 -7.75
C LEU A 78 -10.59 4.08 -8.79
N TRP A 79 -10.14 2.94 -8.33
CA TRP A 79 -9.95 1.76 -9.15
C TRP A 79 -11.11 0.76 -8.91
N GLU A 80 -11.77 0.36 -9.99
CA GLU A 80 -12.87 -0.62 -9.91
C GLU A 80 -12.34 -2.01 -9.59
N THR A 81 -12.93 -2.67 -8.58
CA THR A 81 -12.52 -4.01 -8.16
C THR A 81 -12.89 -5.05 -9.23
N PRO A 82 -11.96 -5.98 -9.58
CA PRO A 82 -12.11 -6.84 -10.74
C PRO A 82 -13.15 -7.95 -10.59
N ASP A 83 -13.47 -8.36 -9.36
CA ASP A 83 -14.41 -9.45 -9.14
C ASP A 83 -15.25 -9.32 -7.85
N ASP A 84 -16.35 -10.08 -7.78
CA ASP A 84 -17.31 -10.02 -6.68
C ASP A 84 -16.76 -10.60 -5.37
N ALA A 85 -15.80 -11.53 -5.42
CA ALA A 85 -15.18 -12.08 -4.22
C ALA A 85 -14.34 -10.99 -3.50
N LEU A 86 -13.60 -10.20 -4.27
CA LEU A 86 -12.89 -9.04 -3.72
C LEU A 86 -13.88 -7.98 -3.22
N ARG A 87 -14.91 -7.65 -4.00
CA ARG A 87 -15.95 -6.69 -3.58
C ARG A 87 -16.59 -7.08 -2.24
N THR A 88 -16.88 -8.37 -2.07
CA THR A 88 -17.43 -8.90 -0.82
C THR A 88 -16.44 -8.76 0.34
N SER A 89 -15.16 -9.06 0.09
CA SER A 89 -14.11 -9.00 1.11
C SER A 89 -13.86 -7.57 1.60
N VAL A 90 -13.74 -6.62 0.69
CA VAL A 90 -13.43 -5.22 1.03
C VAL A 90 -14.68 -4.37 1.32
N GLY A 91 -15.88 -4.87 1.01
CA GLY A 91 -17.14 -4.12 1.15
C GLY A 91 -17.28 -2.92 0.21
N GLN A 92 -16.49 -2.87 -0.87
CA GLN A 92 -16.41 -1.75 -1.80
C GLN A 92 -16.33 -2.20 -3.25
N THR A 93 -17.00 -1.47 -4.14
CA THR A 93 -16.89 -1.68 -5.60
C THR A 93 -15.66 -0.98 -6.20
N HIS A 94 -15.13 0.02 -5.50
CA HIS A 94 -13.96 0.78 -5.94
C HIS A 94 -13.01 0.98 -4.76
N LEU A 95 -11.71 0.78 -4.99
CA LEU A 95 -10.64 1.04 -4.04
C LEU A 95 -9.96 2.38 -4.33
N ALA A 96 -9.61 3.09 -3.27
CA ALA A 96 -8.88 4.34 -3.41
C ALA A 96 -7.44 4.10 -3.85
N GLN A 97 -6.96 4.88 -4.80
CA GLN A 97 -5.57 4.87 -5.26
C GLN A 97 -4.93 6.21 -4.89
N ILE A 98 -4.26 6.26 -3.73
CA ILE A 98 -3.49 7.44 -3.30
C ILE A 98 -2.16 7.49 -4.06
N PHE A 99 -1.45 6.37 -4.12
CA PHE A 99 -0.30 6.15 -4.98
C PHE A 99 -0.54 4.89 -5.81
N GLY A 100 -0.12 4.91 -7.07
CA GLY A 100 -0.30 3.79 -7.97
C GLY A 100 -0.22 4.22 -9.43
N ASP A 101 -0.16 3.26 -10.34
CA ASP A 101 -0.16 3.51 -11.78
C ASP A 101 -1.46 3.07 -12.48
N GLY A 102 -2.43 2.56 -11.71
CA GLY A 102 -3.71 2.10 -12.21
C GLY A 102 -3.67 0.79 -13.00
N HIS A 103 -2.48 0.20 -13.19
CA HIS A 103 -2.33 -1.04 -13.95
C HIS A 103 -2.70 -2.26 -13.11
N PHE A 104 -3.71 -3.00 -13.55
CA PHE A 104 -4.09 -4.30 -12.98
C PHE A 104 -3.96 -5.39 -14.03
N ASP A 105 -3.29 -6.49 -13.68
CA ASP A 105 -3.21 -7.70 -14.50
C ASP A 105 -3.13 -8.92 -13.59
N ALA A 106 -3.91 -9.96 -13.89
CA ALA A 106 -3.95 -11.19 -13.11
C ALA A 106 -3.78 -12.40 -14.04
N ARG A 107 -2.66 -13.10 -13.88
CA ARG A 107 -2.30 -14.32 -14.60
C ARG A 107 -2.23 -15.51 -13.66
N SER A 108 -1.93 -16.67 -14.20
CA SER A 108 -1.79 -17.92 -13.43
C SER A 108 -0.61 -17.92 -12.44
N ASP A 109 0.41 -17.13 -12.73
CA ASP A 109 1.69 -17.07 -12.01
C ASP A 109 1.99 -15.71 -11.39
N ALA A 110 1.25 -14.66 -11.78
CA ALA A 110 1.49 -13.30 -11.31
C ALA A 110 0.21 -12.47 -11.17
N VAL A 111 0.15 -11.62 -10.15
CA VAL A 111 -0.85 -10.55 -10.03
C VAL A 111 -0.13 -9.22 -9.94
N HIS A 112 -0.50 -8.27 -10.81
CA HIS A 112 -0.07 -6.88 -10.75
C HIS A 112 -1.17 -6.04 -10.14
N LEU A 113 -0.83 -5.32 -9.07
CA LEU A 113 -1.76 -4.44 -8.38
C LEU A 113 -1.63 -2.99 -8.87
N PRO A 114 -2.75 -2.29 -9.03
CA PRO A 114 -2.78 -0.91 -9.52
C PRO A 114 -2.32 0.10 -8.47
N ILE A 115 -2.27 -0.31 -7.20
CA ILE A 115 -2.04 0.53 -6.02
C ILE A 115 -0.66 0.21 -5.45
N ASP A 116 0.12 1.24 -5.14
CA ASP A 116 1.33 1.13 -4.30
C ASP A 116 0.92 0.81 -2.87
N ILE A 117 0.87 -0.48 -2.54
CA ILE A 117 0.38 -0.97 -1.24
C ILE A 117 1.28 -0.48 -0.09
N THR A 118 2.59 -0.70 -0.21
CA THR A 118 3.55 -0.33 0.84
C THR A 118 3.63 1.17 1.04
N GLY A 119 3.75 1.93 -0.03
CA GLY A 119 3.84 3.38 0.03
C GLY A 119 2.55 4.04 0.54
N SER A 120 1.39 3.58 0.08
CA SER A 120 0.10 4.13 0.53
C SER A 120 -0.18 3.84 2.00
N ILE A 121 0.12 2.63 2.47
CA ILE A 121 -0.05 2.23 3.87
C ILE A 121 0.93 3.02 4.76
N PHE A 122 2.22 3.08 4.38
CA PHE A 122 3.20 3.88 5.11
C PHE A 122 2.76 5.33 5.23
N PHE A 123 2.35 5.96 4.14
CA PHE A 123 1.89 7.36 4.10
C PHE A 123 0.78 7.64 5.10
N LEU A 124 -0.26 6.79 5.14
CA LEU A 124 -1.39 7.00 6.05
C LEU A 124 -1.04 6.69 7.51
N LEU A 125 -0.38 5.57 7.79
CA LEU A 125 -0.11 5.13 9.16
C LEU A 125 0.90 6.03 9.87
N THR A 126 1.88 6.57 9.14
CA THR A 126 2.86 7.51 9.72
C THR A 126 2.33 8.93 9.81
N ARG A 127 1.13 9.21 9.29
CA ARG A 127 0.57 10.56 9.19
C ARG A 127 1.53 11.50 8.46
N TYR A 128 2.18 10.99 7.42
CA TYR A 128 3.27 11.65 6.71
C TYR A 128 2.95 13.08 6.27
N GLU A 129 1.71 13.33 5.81
CA GLU A 129 1.26 14.65 5.38
C GLU A 129 1.30 15.72 6.50
N GLU A 130 1.18 15.31 7.76
CA GLU A 130 1.24 16.25 8.88
C GLU A 130 2.64 16.81 9.09
N ALA A 131 3.67 16.00 8.84
CA ALA A 131 5.05 16.44 8.93
C ALA A 131 5.38 17.53 7.88
N ILE A 132 4.69 17.50 6.72
CA ILE A 132 4.89 18.47 5.64
C ILE A 132 4.02 19.72 5.84
N CYS A 133 2.77 19.51 6.23
CA CYS A 133 1.75 20.57 6.31
C CYS A 133 1.70 21.27 7.67
N GLY A 134 2.75 21.20 8.47
CA GLY A 134 2.83 21.70 9.86
C GLY A 134 2.44 23.17 10.07
N ALA A 135 2.30 23.96 9.01
CA ALA A 135 1.82 25.35 9.07
C ALA A 135 0.30 25.49 9.20
N VAL A 136 -0.46 24.39 9.07
CA VAL A 136 -1.95 24.41 9.06
C VAL A 136 -2.48 23.72 10.31
N LEU A 137 -2.07 24.19 11.48
CA LEU A 137 -2.56 23.67 12.75
C LEU A 137 -3.85 24.37 13.19
N ASP A 138 -4.73 23.65 13.90
CA ASP A 138 -5.90 24.24 14.53
C ASP A 138 -5.50 25.07 15.76
N LYS A 139 -6.48 25.72 16.41
CA LYS A 139 -6.26 26.52 17.63
C LYS A 139 -5.68 25.73 18.82
N HIS A 140 -5.62 24.41 18.73
CA HIS A 140 -5.06 23.52 19.75
C HIS A 140 -3.72 22.91 19.31
N GLY A 141 -3.12 23.40 18.21
CA GLY A 141 -1.85 22.88 17.69
C GLY A 141 -1.97 21.49 17.01
N ARG A 142 -3.16 21.09 16.58
CA ARG A 142 -3.38 19.79 15.93
C ARG A 142 -3.58 19.95 14.44
N PHE A 143 -3.11 18.99 13.66
CA PHE A 143 -3.38 18.93 12.23
C PHE A 143 -4.89 18.64 11.99
N PRO A 144 -5.62 19.52 11.27
CA PRO A 144 -7.05 19.35 11.10
C PRO A 144 -7.37 18.19 10.17
N GLY A 145 -8.27 17.29 10.59
CA GLY A 145 -8.68 16.14 9.77
C GLY A 145 -9.18 16.54 8.37
N ARG A 146 -9.83 17.72 8.23
CA ARG A 146 -10.27 18.28 6.92
C ARG A 146 -9.12 18.57 5.95
N SER A 147 -7.89 18.66 6.44
CA SER A 147 -6.70 18.92 5.63
C SER A 147 -6.04 17.63 5.13
N THR A 148 -6.50 16.45 5.58
CA THR A 148 -5.95 15.17 5.14
C THR A 148 -6.33 14.86 3.69
N VAL A 149 -5.47 14.10 3.01
CA VAL A 149 -5.75 13.57 1.66
C VAL A 149 -7.05 12.77 1.66
N ALA A 150 -7.25 11.90 2.64
CA ALA A 150 -8.46 11.09 2.75
C ALA A 150 -9.73 11.95 2.86
N HIS A 151 -9.70 13.02 3.66
CA HIS A 151 -10.87 13.90 3.79
C HIS A 151 -11.15 14.68 2.50
N ARG A 152 -10.10 15.24 1.88
CA ARG A 152 -10.26 15.99 0.62
C ARG A 152 -10.81 15.11 -0.52
N ALA A 153 -10.49 13.84 -0.51
CA ALA A 153 -10.99 12.84 -1.47
C ALA A 153 -12.39 12.28 -1.09
N GLY A 154 -13.01 12.74 0.01
CA GLY A 154 -14.30 12.19 0.48
C GLY A 154 -14.20 10.77 1.08
N LEU A 155 -13.01 10.34 1.46
CA LEU A 155 -12.69 8.97 1.89
C LEU A 155 -12.41 8.85 3.40
N ALA A 156 -12.60 9.92 4.17
CA ALA A 156 -12.22 9.97 5.59
C ALA A 156 -12.93 8.94 6.49
N LEU A 157 -14.07 8.41 6.06
CA LEU A 157 -14.83 7.39 6.80
C LEU A 157 -14.59 5.96 6.28
N ARG A 158 -13.68 5.78 5.33
CA ARG A 158 -13.33 4.48 4.79
C ARG A 158 -12.09 3.92 5.49
N PRO A 159 -12.04 2.62 5.78
CA PRO A 159 -10.88 1.95 6.33
C PRO A 159 -9.88 1.62 5.21
N LEU A 160 -9.29 2.66 4.58
CA LEU A 160 -8.47 2.52 3.36
C LEU A 160 -7.35 1.50 3.50
N VAL A 161 -6.70 1.48 4.65
CA VAL A 161 -5.58 0.56 4.90
C VAL A 161 -6.06 -0.88 4.93
N ASP A 162 -7.17 -1.16 5.61
CA ASP A 162 -7.77 -2.50 5.65
C ASP A 162 -8.20 -2.95 4.25
N GLU A 163 -8.80 -2.06 3.47
CA GLU A 163 -9.20 -2.34 2.08
C GLU A 163 -8.00 -2.75 1.22
N TRP A 164 -6.86 -2.08 1.35
CA TRP A 164 -5.64 -2.45 0.61
C TRP A 164 -4.99 -3.73 1.12
N VAL A 165 -5.04 -4.00 2.40
CA VAL A 165 -4.57 -5.28 2.96
C VAL A 165 -5.46 -6.43 2.48
N GLU A 166 -6.78 -6.22 2.40
CA GLU A 166 -7.69 -7.22 1.82
C GLU A 166 -7.44 -7.45 0.33
N LEU A 167 -7.15 -6.40 -0.45
CA LEU A 167 -6.73 -6.54 -1.85
C LEU A 167 -5.45 -7.38 -1.97
N LEU A 168 -4.45 -7.09 -1.14
CA LEU A 168 -3.20 -7.86 -1.11
C LEU A 168 -3.47 -9.33 -0.70
N TRP A 169 -4.26 -9.55 0.33
CA TRP A 169 -4.61 -10.88 0.79
C TRP A 169 -5.34 -11.70 -0.27
N TRP A 170 -6.36 -11.12 -0.90
CA TRP A 170 -7.07 -11.74 -2.02
C TRP A 170 -6.10 -12.15 -3.15
N SER A 171 -5.15 -11.28 -3.48
CA SER A 171 -4.15 -11.54 -4.51
C SER A 171 -3.20 -12.67 -4.11
N LEU A 172 -2.74 -12.69 -2.86
CA LEU A 172 -1.90 -13.76 -2.32
C LEU A 172 -2.65 -15.11 -2.32
N LYS A 173 -3.94 -15.11 -1.99
CA LYS A 173 -4.78 -16.31 -2.04
C LYS A 173 -4.98 -16.84 -3.45
N LYS A 174 -5.02 -15.97 -4.48
CA LYS A 174 -4.99 -16.42 -5.89
C LYS A 174 -3.69 -17.12 -6.25
N MET A 175 -2.56 -16.64 -5.76
CA MET A 175 -1.25 -17.25 -6.02
C MET A 175 -1.03 -18.52 -5.20
N ALA A 176 -1.49 -18.54 -3.95
CA ALA A 176 -1.28 -19.63 -3.00
C ALA A 176 -2.55 -19.86 -2.14
N PRO A 177 -3.52 -20.63 -2.64
CA PRO A 177 -4.80 -20.91 -1.95
C PRO A 177 -4.64 -21.51 -0.55
N GLN A 178 -3.53 -22.19 -0.29
CA GLN A 178 -3.21 -22.82 1.01
C GLN A 178 -2.77 -21.85 2.10
N LEU A 179 -2.43 -20.59 1.77
CA LEU A 179 -2.05 -19.60 2.79
C LEU A 179 -3.20 -19.40 3.78
N GLN A 180 -2.84 -19.19 5.04
CA GLN A 180 -3.78 -18.91 6.12
C GLN A 180 -3.25 -17.73 6.92
N ARG A 181 -4.12 -16.80 7.30
CA ARG A 181 -3.82 -15.76 8.29
C ARG A 181 -3.75 -16.41 9.67
N LYS A 182 -2.83 -15.94 10.51
CA LYS A 182 -2.74 -16.35 11.92
C LYS A 182 -3.69 -15.51 12.78
#